data_d11c85da1604bfebb493dd8c47fe8199
#
_entry.id   d11c85da1604bfebb493dd8c47fe8199
#
_cell.length_a   1.000
_cell.length_b   1.000
_cell.length_c   1.000
_cell.angle_alpha   90.00
_cell.angle_beta   90.00
_cell.angle_gamma   90.00
#
_symmetry.space_group_name_H-M   'P 1'
#
loop_
_entity.id
_entity.type
_entity.pdbx_description
1 polymer ?
#
loop_
_entity_poly.entity_id
_entity_poly.type
_entity_poly.pdbx_seq_one_letter_code
_entity_poly.pdbx_strand_id
1 'polypeptide(L)'
;MELNILGSGANSPHRYLLRLDPHGGDLARLLGLLDRRGVAVRGLPAAVVAGSVEDAAAAWRGAFLAHGSLTEPGRSCSLEVTCPCPEAALAMVGAARRLGINAKSREVRGTDRVVIRDAEQIGEMLRVIGAPETRAVWEDQRKRREVRATANRLANFDDANLRRSARAAVASAARVERAIEILGDDIPDHLLAAGMLRLDPVSYTHLRAHETLR
;
A
#
# COMPACT_ATOMS: atom_id res chain seq x y z
N MET A 1 31.94 8.77 25.28
CA MET A 1 30.91 8.08 24.46
C MET A 1 31.58 7.49 23.25
N GLU A 2 31.52 6.20 23.07
CA GLU A 2 32.15 5.50 21.96
C GLU A 2 31.06 4.80 21.15
N LEU A 3 31.01 5.06 19.84
CA LEU A 3 30.07 4.45 18.91
C LEU A 3 30.81 3.40 18.10
N ASN A 4 30.44 2.13 18.26
CA ASN A 4 30.96 1.03 17.48
C ASN A 4 29.90 0.53 16.50
N ILE A 5 30.27 0.39 15.23
CA ILE A 5 29.41 -0.22 14.20
C ILE A 5 29.78 -1.70 14.13
N LEU A 6 28.83 -2.57 14.47
CA LEU A 6 28.98 -4.01 14.41
C LEU A 6 28.32 -4.54 13.15
N GLY A 7 29.10 -5.21 12.30
CA GLY A 7 28.63 -5.84 11.07
C GLY A 7 29.09 -5.10 9.82
N SER A 8 29.99 -5.70 9.07
CA SER A 8 30.59 -5.17 7.84
C SER A 8 30.38 -6.11 6.65
N GLY A 9 29.17 -6.61 6.43
CA GLY A 9 28.85 -7.39 5.25
C GLY A 9 27.78 -6.69 4.41
N ALA A 10 27.88 -6.77 3.09
CA ALA A 10 26.94 -6.12 2.15
C ALA A 10 25.46 -6.49 2.37
N ASN A 11 25.17 -7.55 3.16
CA ASN A 11 23.82 -8.03 3.47
C ASN A 11 23.54 -8.19 4.97
N SER A 12 24.42 -7.70 5.86
CA SER A 12 24.19 -7.76 7.31
C SER A 12 23.60 -6.45 7.81
N PRO A 13 22.52 -6.49 8.64
CA PRO A 13 21.98 -5.28 9.23
C PRO A 13 23.06 -4.63 10.11
N HIS A 14 23.32 -3.35 9.87
CA HIS A 14 24.23 -2.60 10.72
C HIS A 14 23.67 -2.54 12.14
N ARG A 15 24.45 -3.02 13.11
CA ARG A 15 24.14 -2.88 14.52
C ARG A 15 25.01 -1.79 15.10
N TYR A 16 24.43 -0.85 15.80
CA TYR A 16 25.12 0.22 16.48
C TYR A 16 25.24 -0.16 17.96
N LEU A 17 26.45 -0.27 18.46
CA LEU A 17 26.73 -0.42 19.90
C LEU A 17 27.20 0.93 20.44
N LEU A 18 26.35 1.55 21.24
CA LEU A 18 26.72 2.74 21.98
C LEU A 18 27.27 2.35 23.33
N ARG A 19 28.56 2.50 23.51
CA ARG A 19 29.20 2.30 24.81
C ARG A 19 29.27 3.63 25.54
N LEU A 20 28.62 3.69 26.68
CA LEU A 20 28.68 4.84 27.57
C LEU A 20 29.88 4.67 28.54
N ASP A 21 30.60 5.77 28.73
CA ASP A 21 31.63 5.84 29.80
C ASP A 21 30.97 5.81 31.19
N PRO A 22 31.76 5.79 32.31
CA PRO A 22 31.20 5.76 33.65
C PRO A 22 30.20 6.89 33.95
N HIS A 23 30.35 8.07 33.30
CA HIS A 23 29.44 9.20 33.47
C HIS A 23 28.18 9.08 32.58
N GLY A 24 28.22 8.21 31.56
CA GLY A 24 27.08 7.97 30.66
C GLY A 24 25.88 7.33 31.35
N GLY A 25 26.09 6.62 32.48
CA GLY A 25 25.01 6.09 33.28
C GLY A 25 24.10 7.15 33.88
N ASP A 26 24.66 8.29 34.29
CA ASP A 26 23.89 9.40 34.83
C ASP A 26 23.10 10.10 33.73
N LEU A 27 23.70 10.27 32.53
CA LEU A 27 23.00 10.77 31.36
C LEU A 27 21.85 9.84 30.97
N ALA A 28 22.06 8.53 30.95
CA ALA A 28 21.02 7.56 30.63
C ALA A 28 19.86 7.59 31.63
N ARG A 29 20.14 7.82 32.94
CA ARG A 29 19.11 8.04 33.97
C ARG A 29 18.39 9.38 33.75
N LEU A 30 19.12 10.44 33.46
CA LEU A 30 18.55 11.76 33.19
C LEU A 30 17.59 11.73 31.98
N LEU A 31 17.96 10.98 30.93
CA LEU A 31 17.13 10.76 29.75
C LEU A 31 15.98 9.76 29.98
N GLY A 32 15.91 9.14 31.16
CA GLY A 32 14.89 8.13 31.48
C GLY A 32 15.05 6.82 30.73
N LEU A 33 16.25 6.51 30.23
CA LEU A 33 16.58 5.22 29.62
C LEU A 33 16.90 4.15 30.66
N LEU A 34 17.34 4.56 31.83
CA LEU A 34 17.53 3.73 33.00
C LEU A 34 16.64 4.23 34.15
N ASP A 35 16.11 3.29 34.92
CA ASP A 35 15.39 3.61 36.15
C ASP A 35 16.38 3.98 37.28
N ARG A 36 15.83 4.30 38.46
CA ARG A 36 16.66 4.63 39.65
C ARG A 36 17.57 3.49 40.09
N ARG A 37 17.25 2.25 39.73
CA ARG A 37 18.03 1.05 40.05
C ARG A 37 19.07 0.72 38.98
N GLY A 38 19.12 1.50 37.88
CA GLY A 38 20.00 1.28 36.74
C GLY A 38 19.51 0.19 35.78
N VAL A 39 18.24 -0.18 35.87
CA VAL A 39 17.61 -1.14 34.94
C VAL A 39 17.07 -0.40 33.75
N ALA A 40 17.27 -0.95 32.56
CA ALA A 40 16.74 -0.37 31.31
C ALA A 40 15.21 -0.28 31.36
N VAL A 41 14.69 0.91 31.05
CA VAL A 41 13.24 1.16 30.95
C VAL A 41 12.71 0.44 29.72
N ARG A 42 11.63 -0.33 29.88
CA ARG A 42 10.94 -0.96 28.77
C ARG A 42 10.02 0.05 28.10
N GLY A 43 10.11 0.15 26.78
CA GLY A 43 9.34 1.11 26.00
C GLY A 43 10.04 2.45 25.82
N LEU A 44 9.27 3.53 25.76
CA LEU A 44 9.80 4.89 25.68
C LEU A 44 9.89 5.52 27.07
N PRO A 45 10.86 6.43 27.31
CA PRO A 45 10.91 7.22 28.53
C PRO A 45 9.59 7.94 28.80
N ALA A 46 9.18 8.01 30.06
CA ALA A 46 7.93 8.65 30.46
C ALA A 46 7.84 10.12 29.99
N ALA A 47 8.97 10.83 30.02
CA ALA A 47 9.05 12.21 29.51
C ALA A 47 8.69 12.30 28.01
N VAL A 48 9.08 11.32 27.19
CA VAL A 48 8.73 11.27 25.78
C VAL A 48 7.27 10.86 25.59
N VAL A 49 6.77 9.90 26.37
CA VAL A 49 5.36 9.46 26.31
C VAL A 49 4.40 10.57 26.70
N ALA A 50 4.73 11.38 27.68
CA ALA A 50 3.93 12.52 28.14
C ALA A 50 4.35 13.85 27.50
N GLY A 51 5.34 13.83 26.61
CA GLY A 51 5.96 15.01 26.03
C GLY A 51 5.13 15.71 24.96
N SER A 52 5.74 16.67 24.28
CA SER A 52 5.14 17.47 23.22
C SER A 52 4.90 16.69 21.91
N VAL A 53 4.32 17.36 20.93
CA VAL A 53 4.17 16.84 19.57
C VAL A 53 5.55 16.67 18.90
N GLU A 54 6.47 17.56 19.18
CA GLU A 54 7.87 17.53 18.72
C GLU A 54 8.62 16.33 19.30
N ASP A 55 8.39 15.99 20.58
CA ASP A 55 8.96 14.80 21.21
C ASP A 55 8.43 13.52 20.54
N ALA A 56 7.14 13.48 20.22
CA ALA A 56 6.54 12.38 19.49
C ALA A 56 7.13 12.23 18.09
N ALA A 57 7.35 13.32 17.38
CA ALA A 57 8.00 13.33 16.07
C ALA A 57 9.45 12.88 16.14
N ALA A 58 10.19 13.34 17.16
CA ALA A 58 11.57 12.93 17.40
C ALA A 58 11.69 11.43 17.72
N ALA A 59 10.77 10.90 18.54
CA ALA A 59 10.71 9.46 18.85
C ALA A 59 10.44 8.63 17.58
N TRP A 60 9.50 9.04 16.73
CA TRP A 60 9.22 8.38 15.46
C TRP A 60 10.40 8.46 14.50
N ARG A 61 11.07 9.61 14.41
CA ARG A 61 12.30 9.76 13.59
C ARG A 61 13.38 8.79 14.05
N GLY A 62 13.66 8.76 15.35
CA GLY A 62 14.67 7.86 15.91
C GLY A 62 14.34 6.39 15.70
N ALA A 63 13.11 5.98 15.95
CA ALA A 63 12.64 4.61 15.75
C ALA A 63 12.68 4.20 14.27
N PHE A 64 12.28 5.08 13.37
CA PHE A 64 12.32 4.81 11.94
C PHE A 64 13.76 4.68 11.41
N LEU A 65 14.66 5.53 11.84
CA LEU A 65 16.08 5.45 11.49
C LEU A 65 16.74 4.18 12.02
N ALA A 66 16.30 3.70 13.18
CA ALA A 66 16.86 2.50 13.79
C ALA A 66 16.37 1.22 13.12
N HIS A 67 15.06 1.06 12.97
CA HIS A 67 14.41 -0.18 12.51
C HIS A 67 13.14 0.07 11.68
N GLY A 68 13.10 1.18 10.95
CA GLY A 68 12.01 1.50 10.05
C GLY A 68 12.13 0.81 8.69
N SER A 69 11.01 0.61 8.06
CA SER A 69 10.90 0.21 6.66
C SER A 69 9.75 0.93 5.98
N LEU A 70 9.97 1.33 4.75
CA LEU A 70 8.96 1.94 3.88
C LEU A 70 8.82 1.07 2.65
N THR A 71 7.63 0.51 2.45
CA THR A 71 7.33 -0.26 1.25
C THR A 71 7.16 0.68 0.07
N GLU A 72 7.76 0.35 -1.05
CA GLU A 72 7.51 1.07 -2.29
C GLU A 72 6.03 1.09 -2.64
N PRO A 73 5.50 2.22 -3.16
CA PRO A 73 4.10 2.31 -3.53
C PRO A 73 3.72 1.24 -4.53
N GLY A 74 2.70 0.44 -4.23
CA GLY A 74 2.24 -0.66 -5.06
C GLY A 74 0.79 -1.00 -4.77
N ARG A 75 0.43 -2.30 -4.85
CA ARG A 75 -0.90 -2.79 -4.49
C ARG A 75 -1.20 -2.57 -3.00
N SER A 76 -0.19 -2.58 -2.16
CA SER A 76 -0.26 -2.21 -0.74
C SER A 76 0.97 -1.38 -0.39
N CYS A 77 0.78 -0.31 0.37
CA CYS A 77 1.86 0.47 0.94
C CYS A 77 1.86 0.32 2.46
N SER A 78 3.02 0.34 3.07
CA SER A 78 3.16 0.37 4.52
C SER A 78 4.43 1.10 4.94
N LEU A 79 4.33 1.83 6.03
CA LEU A 79 5.45 2.30 6.81
C LEU A 79 5.43 1.51 8.11
N GLU A 80 6.51 0.80 8.40
CA GLU A 80 6.62 -0.07 9.56
C GLU A 80 7.83 0.28 10.40
N VAL A 81 7.71 0.14 11.71
CA VAL A 81 8.81 0.22 12.66
C VAL A 81 8.81 -1.03 13.52
N THR A 82 9.94 -1.72 13.56
CA THR A 82 10.14 -2.87 14.44
C THR A 82 10.49 -2.39 15.85
N CYS A 83 9.79 -2.91 16.85
CA CYS A 83 9.96 -2.54 18.24
C CYS A 83 10.60 -3.67 19.05
N PRO A 84 11.40 -3.36 20.06
CA PRO A 84 12.09 -4.37 20.89
C PRO A 84 11.14 -5.10 21.85
N CYS A 85 9.97 -4.53 22.15
CA CYS A 85 8.99 -5.09 23.08
C CYS A 85 7.60 -4.48 22.83
N PRO A 86 6.52 -5.14 23.33
CA PRO A 86 5.14 -4.65 23.17
C PRO A 86 4.92 -3.26 23.77
N GLU A 87 5.59 -2.95 24.90
CA GLU A 87 5.46 -1.65 25.56
C GLU A 87 6.00 -0.52 24.66
N ALA A 88 7.11 -0.77 23.95
CA ALA A 88 7.64 0.18 22.96
C ALA A 88 6.66 0.36 21.79
N ALA A 89 6.08 -0.73 21.30
CA ALA A 89 5.10 -0.66 20.21
C ALA A 89 3.85 0.15 20.61
N LEU A 90 3.32 -0.06 21.81
CA LEU A 90 2.17 0.70 22.32
C LEU A 90 2.51 2.17 22.53
N ALA A 91 3.70 2.49 23.05
CA ALA A 91 4.16 3.86 23.21
C ALA A 91 4.30 4.57 21.85
N MET A 92 4.82 3.89 20.83
CA MET A 92 4.91 4.40 19.46
C MET A 92 3.54 4.64 18.82
N VAL A 93 2.55 3.76 19.06
CA VAL A 93 1.16 3.98 18.65
C VAL A 93 0.59 5.23 19.33
N GLY A 94 0.84 5.42 20.64
CA GLY A 94 0.44 6.61 21.37
C GLY A 94 1.09 7.89 20.81
N ALA A 95 2.38 7.83 20.47
CA ALA A 95 3.08 8.93 19.83
C ALA A 95 2.50 9.27 18.44
N ALA A 96 2.19 8.26 17.60
CA ALA A 96 1.53 8.48 16.32
C ALA A 96 0.17 9.18 16.47
N ARG A 97 -0.63 8.77 17.46
CA ARG A 97 -1.94 9.37 17.74
C ARG A 97 -1.80 10.86 18.09
N ARG A 98 -0.78 11.26 18.84
CA ARG A 98 -0.50 12.68 19.12
C ARG A 98 -0.12 13.48 17.87
N LEU A 99 0.44 12.82 16.88
CA LEU A 99 0.73 13.40 15.55
C LEU A 99 -0.49 13.42 14.62
N GLY A 100 -1.66 12.95 15.08
CA GLY A 100 -2.86 12.80 14.25
C GLY A 100 -2.81 11.61 13.30
N ILE A 101 -1.88 10.67 13.50
CA ILE A 101 -1.63 9.54 12.61
C ILE A 101 -2.13 8.25 13.24
N ASN A 102 -2.88 7.46 12.46
CA ASN A 102 -3.44 6.19 12.92
C ASN A 102 -2.48 5.03 12.62
N ALA A 103 -1.69 4.67 13.61
CA ALA A 103 -0.80 3.53 13.57
C ALA A 103 -1.40 2.36 14.36
N LYS A 104 -1.06 1.13 13.98
CA LYS A 104 -1.49 -0.09 14.66
C LYS A 104 -0.27 -0.93 15.05
N SER A 105 -0.26 -1.44 16.29
CA SER A 105 0.71 -2.45 16.69
C SER A 105 0.24 -3.83 16.25
N ARG A 106 1.18 -4.69 15.88
CA ARG A 106 0.95 -6.11 15.61
C ARG A 106 2.22 -6.90 15.89
N GLU A 107 2.05 -8.11 16.31
CA GLU A 107 3.13 -9.09 16.40
C GLU A 107 3.21 -9.89 15.09
N VAL A 108 4.41 -10.04 14.56
CA VAL A 108 4.69 -10.84 13.36
C VAL A 108 5.90 -11.71 13.64
N ARG A 109 5.71 -13.02 13.71
CA ARG A 109 6.76 -14.00 13.97
C ARG A 109 7.57 -13.70 15.26
N GLY A 110 6.87 -13.37 16.34
CA GLY A 110 7.51 -13.04 17.62
C GLY A 110 8.18 -11.66 17.67
N THR A 111 7.92 -10.81 16.70
CA THR A 111 8.48 -9.47 16.63
C THR A 111 7.37 -8.43 16.63
N ASP A 112 7.43 -7.51 17.58
CA ASP A 112 6.48 -6.40 17.67
C ASP A 112 6.75 -5.35 16.60
N ARG A 113 5.70 -4.92 15.90
CA ARG A 113 5.79 -3.90 14.87
C ARG A 113 4.68 -2.89 15.00
N VAL A 114 4.99 -1.66 14.66
CA VAL A 114 4.00 -0.60 14.48
C VAL A 114 3.89 -0.29 12.99
N VAL A 115 2.66 -0.26 12.46
CA VAL A 115 2.40 -0.21 11.04
C VAL A 115 1.40 0.90 10.71
N ILE A 116 1.72 1.69 9.68
CA ILE A 116 0.83 2.65 9.03
C ILE A 116 0.60 2.16 7.61
N ARG A 117 -0.66 2.02 7.17
CA ARG A 117 -1.01 1.49 5.84
C ARG A 117 -1.75 2.49 4.95
N ASP A 118 -2.27 3.52 5.54
CA ASP A 118 -2.93 4.59 4.79
C ASP A 118 -1.89 5.46 4.10
N ALA A 119 -2.05 5.67 2.80
CA ALA A 119 -1.07 6.37 1.98
C ALA A 119 -0.90 7.85 2.35
N GLU A 120 -2.00 8.52 2.72
CA GLU A 120 -1.96 9.92 3.12
C GLU A 120 -1.25 10.06 4.47
N GLN A 121 -1.54 9.15 5.39
CA GLN A 121 -0.90 9.13 6.71
C GLN A 121 0.57 8.73 6.63
N ILE A 122 0.96 7.87 5.69
CA ILE A 122 2.38 7.59 5.41
C ILE A 122 3.09 8.87 4.94
N GLY A 123 2.48 9.58 3.97
CA GLY A 123 3.01 10.86 3.49
C GLY A 123 3.13 11.89 4.62
N GLU A 124 2.13 11.97 5.50
CA GLU A 124 2.17 12.87 6.66
C GLU A 124 3.24 12.45 7.67
N MET A 125 3.38 11.15 7.97
CA MET A 125 4.45 10.65 8.83
C MET A 125 5.83 11.01 8.27
N LEU A 126 6.07 10.82 6.98
CA LEU A 126 7.34 11.19 6.33
C LEU A 126 7.63 12.70 6.48
N ARG A 127 6.61 13.55 6.36
CA ARG A 127 6.75 14.99 6.60
C ARG A 127 7.14 15.29 8.04
N VAL A 128 6.43 14.71 8.99
CA VAL A 128 6.61 14.98 10.44
C VAL A 128 7.97 14.50 10.94
N ILE A 129 8.46 13.33 10.46
CA ILE A 129 9.79 12.85 10.82
C ILE A 129 10.95 13.61 10.11
N GLY A 130 10.62 14.57 9.24
CA GLY A 130 11.62 15.43 8.59
C GLY A 130 12.21 14.82 7.32
N ALA A 131 11.43 14.04 6.55
CA ALA A 131 11.82 13.44 5.27
C ALA A 131 10.95 13.95 4.10
N PRO A 132 10.85 15.27 3.85
CA PRO A 132 9.96 15.83 2.83
C PRO A 132 10.36 15.42 1.41
N GLU A 133 11.66 15.27 1.14
CA GLU A 133 12.15 14.83 -0.15
C GLU A 133 11.76 13.38 -0.45
N THR A 134 11.93 12.50 0.54
CA THR A 134 11.48 11.09 0.45
C THR A 134 9.97 11.02 0.24
N ARG A 135 9.20 11.86 0.93
CA ARG A 135 7.76 11.98 0.72
C ARG A 135 7.44 12.33 -0.73
N ALA A 136 8.08 13.35 -1.29
CA ALA A 136 7.83 13.82 -2.67
C ALA A 136 8.09 12.70 -3.69
N VAL A 137 9.23 12.02 -3.58
CA VAL A 137 9.59 10.88 -4.45
C VAL A 137 8.60 9.74 -4.30
N TRP A 138 8.22 9.38 -3.08
CA TRP A 138 7.28 8.30 -2.79
C TRP A 138 5.88 8.59 -3.33
N GLU A 139 5.37 9.83 -3.16
CA GLU A 139 4.07 10.26 -3.70
C GLU A 139 4.05 10.27 -5.24
N ASP A 140 5.13 10.71 -5.89
CA ASP A 140 5.25 10.67 -7.35
C ASP A 140 5.22 9.22 -7.88
N GLN A 141 5.98 8.33 -7.27
CA GLN A 141 5.94 6.91 -7.60
C GLN A 141 4.55 6.32 -7.41
N ARG A 142 3.84 6.68 -6.33
CA ARG A 142 2.47 6.25 -6.06
C ARG A 142 1.53 6.68 -7.18
N LYS A 143 1.56 7.95 -7.55
CA LYS A 143 0.73 8.52 -8.64
C LYS A 143 0.98 7.81 -9.97
N ARG A 144 2.25 7.62 -10.35
CA ARG A 144 2.61 6.91 -11.58
C ARG A 144 2.10 5.46 -11.62
N ARG A 145 2.16 4.75 -10.49
CA ARG A 145 1.65 3.37 -10.40
C ARG A 145 0.12 3.33 -10.44
N GLU A 146 -0.55 4.27 -9.82
CA GLU A 146 -2.01 4.38 -9.84
C GLU A 146 -2.53 4.62 -11.26
N VAL A 147 -1.91 5.52 -12.02
CA VAL A 147 -2.22 5.76 -13.43
C VAL A 147 -2.04 4.48 -14.26
N ARG A 148 -0.91 3.78 -14.11
CA ARG A 148 -0.66 2.50 -14.81
C ARG A 148 -1.68 1.42 -14.43
N ALA A 149 -2.02 1.29 -13.14
CA ALA A 149 -3.00 0.32 -12.68
C ALA A 149 -4.41 0.62 -13.22
N THR A 150 -4.75 1.90 -13.35
CA THR A 150 -6.03 2.33 -13.95
C THR A 150 -6.06 2.04 -15.44
N ALA A 151 -4.99 2.37 -16.18
CA ALA A 151 -4.87 2.07 -17.61
C ALA A 151 -4.97 0.55 -17.87
N ASN A 152 -4.29 -0.28 -17.07
CA ASN A 152 -4.37 -1.73 -17.19
C ASN A 152 -5.78 -2.27 -16.88
N ARG A 153 -6.48 -1.69 -15.89
CA ARG A 153 -7.87 -2.08 -15.58
C ARG A 153 -8.81 -1.76 -16.74
N LEU A 154 -8.68 -0.58 -17.36
CA LEU A 154 -9.47 -0.19 -18.52
C LEU A 154 -9.21 -1.11 -19.71
N ALA A 155 -7.94 -1.35 -20.05
CA ALA A 155 -7.57 -2.27 -21.13
C ALA A 155 -8.13 -3.68 -20.93
N ASN A 156 -8.01 -4.23 -19.69
CA ASN A 156 -8.56 -5.55 -19.36
C ASN A 156 -10.10 -5.57 -19.41
N PHE A 157 -10.76 -4.47 -19.04
CA PHE A 157 -12.20 -4.35 -19.11
C PHE A 157 -12.68 -4.33 -20.56
N ASP A 158 -12.01 -3.57 -21.44
CA ASP A 158 -12.33 -3.47 -22.85
C ASP A 158 -12.11 -4.82 -23.56
N ASP A 159 -10.99 -5.51 -23.29
CA ASP A 159 -10.71 -6.85 -23.83
C ASP A 159 -11.76 -7.89 -23.37
N ALA A 160 -12.13 -7.87 -22.10
CA ALA A 160 -13.16 -8.75 -21.57
C ALA A 160 -14.56 -8.46 -22.16
N ASN A 161 -14.88 -7.19 -22.44
CA ASN A 161 -16.11 -6.80 -23.10
C ASN A 161 -16.13 -7.22 -24.56
N LEU A 162 -15.02 -7.01 -25.27
CA LEU A 162 -14.86 -7.43 -26.66
C LEU A 162 -15.05 -8.96 -26.80
N ARG A 163 -14.38 -9.74 -25.94
CA ARG A 163 -14.52 -11.21 -25.92
C ARG A 163 -15.95 -11.64 -25.62
N ARG A 164 -16.63 -11.02 -24.66
CA ARG A 164 -18.05 -11.31 -24.37
C ARG A 164 -18.95 -11.00 -25.54
N SER A 165 -18.75 -9.84 -26.19
CA SER A 165 -19.50 -9.43 -27.37
C SER A 165 -19.29 -10.38 -28.54
N ALA A 166 -18.04 -10.78 -28.82
CA ALA A 166 -17.73 -11.75 -29.85
C ALA A 166 -18.39 -13.10 -29.61
N ARG A 167 -18.31 -13.63 -28.36
CA ARG A 167 -18.98 -14.89 -27.99
C ARG A 167 -20.51 -14.79 -28.14
N ALA A 168 -21.11 -13.69 -27.74
CA ALA A 168 -22.55 -13.46 -27.86
C ALA A 168 -22.97 -13.38 -29.33
N ALA A 169 -22.16 -12.75 -30.20
CA ALA A 169 -22.39 -12.66 -31.63
C ALA A 169 -22.35 -14.05 -32.28
N VAL A 170 -21.32 -14.85 -32.00
CA VAL A 170 -21.20 -16.24 -32.51
C VAL A 170 -22.37 -17.12 -32.05
N ALA A 171 -22.72 -17.05 -30.76
CA ALA A 171 -23.87 -17.81 -30.23
C ALA A 171 -25.21 -17.37 -30.82
N SER A 172 -25.35 -16.06 -31.15
CA SER A 172 -26.54 -15.53 -31.82
C SER A 172 -26.62 -15.98 -33.29
N ALA A 173 -25.49 -15.91 -34.01
CA ALA A 173 -25.41 -16.39 -35.39
C ALA A 173 -25.77 -17.87 -35.52
N ALA A 174 -25.16 -18.74 -34.68
CA ALA A 174 -25.46 -20.15 -34.65
C ALA A 174 -26.95 -20.48 -34.39
N ARG A 175 -27.62 -19.64 -33.56
CA ARG A 175 -29.07 -19.80 -33.33
C ARG A 175 -29.91 -19.39 -34.54
N VAL A 176 -29.49 -18.33 -35.24
CA VAL A 176 -30.16 -17.89 -36.47
C VAL A 176 -29.99 -18.93 -37.59
N GLU A 177 -28.77 -19.43 -37.81
CA GLU A 177 -28.50 -20.50 -38.75
C GLU A 177 -29.38 -21.74 -38.49
N ARG A 178 -29.42 -22.15 -37.22
CA ARG A 178 -30.27 -23.29 -36.81
C ARG A 178 -31.75 -23.04 -37.02
N ALA A 179 -32.24 -21.81 -36.78
CA ALA A 179 -33.64 -21.46 -37.02
C ALA A 179 -33.96 -21.49 -38.51
N ILE A 180 -33.08 -20.99 -39.40
CA ILE A 180 -33.21 -21.04 -40.84
C ILE A 180 -33.25 -22.49 -41.37
N GLU A 181 -32.35 -23.38 -40.83
CA GLU A 181 -32.34 -24.78 -41.18
C GLU A 181 -33.64 -25.50 -40.82
N ILE A 182 -34.24 -25.19 -39.65
CA ILE A 182 -35.45 -25.85 -39.17
C ILE A 182 -36.71 -25.37 -39.89
N LEU A 183 -36.82 -24.05 -40.14
CA LEU A 183 -38.02 -23.45 -40.67
C LEU A 183 -38.08 -23.47 -42.21
N GLY A 184 -36.90 -23.53 -42.88
CA GLY A 184 -36.82 -23.57 -44.35
C GLY A 184 -37.65 -22.47 -45.03
N ASP A 185 -38.54 -22.91 -45.94
CA ASP A 185 -39.39 -21.99 -46.69
C ASP A 185 -40.55 -21.36 -45.89
N ASP A 186 -40.80 -21.79 -44.66
CA ASP A 186 -41.86 -21.27 -43.78
C ASP A 186 -41.45 -19.98 -43.05
N ILE A 187 -40.24 -19.48 -43.27
CA ILE A 187 -39.76 -18.24 -42.61
C ILE A 187 -40.39 -17.01 -43.33
N PRO A 188 -41.05 -16.10 -42.58
CA PRO A 188 -41.49 -14.81 -43.16
C PRO A 188 -40.31 -13.99 -43.68
N ASP A 189 -40.42 -13.40 -44.85
CA ASP A 189 -39.36 -12.63 -45.55
C ASP A 189 -38.69 -11.58 -44.66
N HIS A 190 -39.45 -10.87 -43.85
CA HIS A 190 -38.91 -9.86 -42.92
C HIS A 190 -38.05 -10.44 -41.80
N LEU A 191 -38.34 -11.65 -41.36
CA LEU A 191 -37.53 -12.34 -40.35
C LEU A 191 -36.29 -12.97 -40.99
N LEU A 192 -36.39 -13.48 -42.20
CA LEU A 192 -35.26 -13.99 -42.96
C LEU A 192 -34.26 -12.87 -43.23
N ALA A 193 -34.72 -11.71 -43.69
CA ALA A 193 -33.88 -10.54 -43.93
C ALA A 193 -33.15 -10.08 -42.62
N ALA A 194 -33.84 -10.04 -41.49
CA ALA A 194 -33.25 -9.70 -40.19
C ALA A 194 -32.23 -10.75 -39.71
N GLY A 195 -32.52 -12.03 -39.98
CA GLY A 195 -31.62 -13.13 -39.72
C GLY A 195 -30.32 -13.04 -40.51
N MET A 196 -30.42 -12.81 -41.82
CA MET A 196 -29.28 -12.65 -42.71
C MET A 196 -28.38 -11.47 -42.32
N LEU A 197 -28.97 -10.32 -41.90
CA LEU A 197 -28.20 -9.22 -41.33
C LEU A 197 -27.43 -9.58 -40.04
N ARG A 198 -27.95 -10.54 -39.27
CA ARG A 198 -27.28 -11.02 -38.04
C ARG A 198 -26.10 -11.94 -38.35
N LEU A 199 -26.12 -12.64 -39.47
CA LEU A 199 -25.05 -13.52 -39.93
C LEU A 199 -23.90 -12.76 -40.60
N ASP A 200 -24.15 -11.53 -41.07
CA ASP A 200 -23.11 -10.69 -41.65
C ASP A 200 -22.22 -10.07 -40.56
N PRO A 201 -20.93 -10.49 -40.48
CA PRO A 201 -20.04 -9.99 -39.47
C PRO A 201 -19.72 -8.48 -39.54
N VAL A 202 -19.94 -7.86 -40.71
CA VAL A 202 -19.65 -6.43 -40.90
C VAL A 202 -20.80 -5.55 -40.37
N SER A 203 -22.04 -6.00 -40.45
CA SER A 203 -23.22 -5.25 -39.97
C SER A 203 -23.23 -5.08 -38.43
N TYR A 204 -22.66 -6.03 -37.68
CA TYR A 204 -22.71 -6.01 -36.20
C TYR A 204 -21.82 -4.92 -35.59
N THR A 205 -20.71 -4.58 -36.21
CA THR A 205 -19.80 -3.53 -35.74
C THR A 205 -20.40 -2.12 -36.02
N HIS A 206 -21.15 -1.94 -37.08
CA HIS A 206 -21.78 -0.66 -37.42
C HIS A 206 -23.00 -0.32 -36.55
N LEU A 207 -23.84 -1.29 -36.20
CA LEU A 207 -25.00 -1.08 -35.32
C LEU A 207 -24.61 -0.61 -33.93
N ARG A 208 -23.50 -1.07 -33.40
CA ARG A 208 -23.01 -0.69 -32.05
C ARG A 208 -22.37 0.70 -32.01
N ALA A 209 -21.78 1.16 -33.08
CA ALA A 209 -21.25 2.52 -33.19
C ALA A 209 -22.33 3.59 -33.07
N HIS A 210 -23.57 3.27 -33.48
CA HIS A 210 -24.72 4.19 -33.38
C HIS A 210 -25.43 4.19 -32.04
N GLU A 211 -25.34 3.09 -31.25
CA GLU A 211 -25.95 3.02 -29.92
C GLU A 211 -25.13 3.74 -28.81
N THR A 212 -23.82 3.90 -29.00
CA THR A 212 -22.95 4.60 -28.05
C THR A 212 -22.93 6.12 -28.21
N LEU A 213 -23.67 6.67 -29.18
CA LEU A 213 -23.77 8.12 -29.45
C LEU A 213 -25.15 8.72 -29.07
N ARG A 214 -25.95 8.03 -28.30
CA ARG A 214 -27.14 8.51 -27.61
C ARG A 214 -26.98 8.34 -26.12
#